data_aaf601f6f35754205c725a051294a9b6
#
_entry.id   aaf601f6f35754205c725a051294a9b6
#
_cell.length_a   1.000
_cell.length_b   1.000
_cell.length_c   1.000
_cell.angle_alpha   90.00
_cell.angle_beta   90.00
_cell.angle_gamma   90.00
#
_symmetry.space_group_name_H-M   'P 1'
#
loop_
_entity.id
_entity.type
_entity.pdbx_description
1 polymer ?
#
loop_
_entity_poly.entity_id
_entity_poly.type
_entity_poly.pdbx_seq_one_letter_code
_entity_poly.pdbx_strand_id
1 'polypeptide(L)'
;MSPKERSALVILLLIAIGLWALVGYDFYSTTWQNPLGPALSLPILKQFGAGNSAPAARPTGPTSTLRPGQPSRTPYTPEVSGQPKCGGPLTLTILAVGSDSRGSGYLYGLGDVIRYVRVDFATPRVTVLEFPRDIWVQIPELDPKHGIDHGKLNQAYLYGNKGMGYYHGPGEGPGLLARTLQRNFGATPQHYVAANMQTFVKLVDSVGGVNVNLPHSVDARKADQPKRYDLYFKAGKHHLNGSQALMLARIRQQSTFERGDNQNLVLCALRDSLLKPANVAKLPKIIDAFDGAVQTDLSPQQISQLACLLPYLEPHNIQFITFPQEYLTASRTYDKGVDKDVYIFQVDFEALRTLVSDFERGQWPPRAIPSPVTVTPGKSTSEGGFTCP
;
A
#
# COMPACT_ATOMS: atom_id res chain seq x y z
N MET A 1 -20.25 34.57 -49.65
CA MET A 1 -19.11 33.64 -49.81
C MET A 1 -19.25 32.91 -51.13
N SER A 2 -18.26 33.00 -51.96
CA SER A 2 -18.17 32.23 -53.21
C SER A 2 -17.95 30.74 -52.94
N PRO A 3 -18.29 29.84 -53.89
CA PRO A 3 -18.05 28.40 -53.70
C PRO A 3 -16.58 28.07 -53.36
N LYS A 4 -15.64 28.83 -53.90
CA LYS A 4 -14.19 28.68 -53.62
C LYS A 4 -13.82 29.06 -52.20
N GLU A 5 -14.42 30.11 -51.61
CA GLU A 5 -14.21 30.53 -50.24
C GLU A 5 -14.77 29.50 -49.26
N ARG A 6 -15.92 28.88 -49.58
CA ARG A 6 -16.50 27.79 -48.76
C ARG A 6 -15.58 26.57 -48.75
N SER A 7 -15.05 26.16 -49.89
CA SER A 7 -14.13 25.04 -49.98
C SER A 7 -12.81 25.31 -49.23
N ALA A 8 -12.25 26.51 -49.31
CA ALA A 8 -11.06 26.90 -48.57
C ALA A 8 -11.30 26.87 -47.05
N LEU A 9 -12.46 27.32 -46.59
CA LEU A 9 -12.82 27.32 -45.18
C LEU A 9 -12.99 25.90 -44.64
N VAL A 10 -13.61 24.98 -45.40
CA VAL A 10 -13.71 23.56 -45.03
C VAL A 10 -12.34 22.89 -44.93
N ILE A 11 -11.43 23.16 -45.88
CA ILE A 11 -10.07 22.63 -45.85
C ILE A 11 -9.31 23.14 -44.63
N LEU A 12 -9.39 24.43 -44.30
CA LEU A 12 -8.74 24.99 -43.12
C LEU A 12 -9.31 24.39 -41.83
N LEU A 13 -10.61 24.14 -41.74
CA LEU A 13 -11.25 23.52 -40.60
C LEU A 13 -10.80 22.07 -40.41
N LEU A 14 -10.68 21.30 -41.49
CA LEU A 14 -10.16 19.94 -41.46
C LEU A 14 -8.68 19.88 -41.02
N ILE A 15 -7.87 20.83 -41.50
CA ILE A 15 -6.46 20.97 -41.07
C ILE A 15 -6.40 21.30 -39.58
N ALA A 16 -7.22 22.23 -39.09
CA ALA A 16 -7.27 22.59 -37.68
C ALA A 16 -7.69 21.41 -36.80
N ILE A 17 -8.71 20.65 -37.22
CA ILE A 17 -9.13 19.41 -36.49
C ILE A 17 -7.99 18.39 -36.49
N GLY A 18 -7.31 18.19 -37.63
CA GLY A 18 -6.17 17.28 -37.72
C GLY A 18 -5.01 17.68 -36.82
N LEU A 19 -4.68 18.97 -36.75
CA LEU A 19 -3.65 19.49 -35.82
C LEU A 19 -4.05 19.32 -34.36
N TRP A 20 -5.32 19.62 -34.02
CA TRP A 20 -5.83 19.38 -32.65
C TRP A 20 -5.82 17.90 -32.28
N ALA A 21 -6.15 17.00 -33.19
CA ALA A 21 -6.08 15.57 -33.00
C ALA A 21 -4.64 15.10 -32.77
N LEU A 22 -3.67 15.63 -33.52
CA LEU A 22 -2.25 15.31 -33.32
C LEU A 22 -1.73 15.82 -31.96
N VAL A 23 -2.03 17.07 -31.59
CA VAL A 23 -1.65 17.65 -30.31
C VAL A 23 -2.32 16.89 -29.17
N GLY A 24 -3.62 16.54 -29.30
CA GLY A 24 -4.33 15.74 -28.33
C GLY A 24 -3.76 14.32 -28.17
N TYR A 25 -3.36 13.69 -29.28
CA TYR A 25 -2.71 12.38 -29.26
C TYR A 25 -1.32 12.44 -28.60
N ASP A 26 -0.52 13.45 -28.95
CA ASP A 26 0.80 13.65 -28.36
C ASP A 26 0.68 13.90 -26.84
N PHE A 27 -0.20 14.80 -26.41
CA PHE A 27 -0.49 15.02 -24.99
C PHE A 27 -0.94 13.73 -24.29
N TYR A 28 -1.85 12.97 -24.90
CA TYR A 28 -2.35 11.72 -24.35
C TYR A 28 -1.23 10.67 -24.18
N SER A 29 -0.38 10.51 -25.20
CA SER A 29 0.68 9.51 -25.18
C SER A 29 1.87 9.93 -24.32
N THR A 30 2.25 11.21 -24.31
CA THR A 30 3.46 11.69 -23.65
C THR A 30 3.23 12.17 -22.21
N THR A 31 2.02 12.61 -21.87
CA THR A 31 1.72 13.17 -20.55
C THR A 31 0.76 12.30 -19.76
N TRP A 32 -0.32 11.84 -20.38
CA TRP A 32 -1.40 11.14 -19.66
C TRP A 32 -1.09 9.68 -19.32
N GLN A 33 -0.39 8.99 -20.24
CA GLN A 33 -0.05 7.57 -20.04
C GLN A 33 1.32 7.36 -19.42
N ASN A 34 2.21 8.35 -19.45
CA ASN A 34 3.56 8.17 -18.92
C ASN A 34 3.57 8.12 -17.38
N PRO A 35 4.36 7.20 -16.80
CA PRO A 35 4.61 7.16 -15.37
C PRO A 35 5.21 8.48 -14.86
N LEU A 36 4.77 8.91 -13.67
CA LEU A 36 5.30 10.12 -13.01
C LEU A 36 6.70 9.93 -12.42
N GLY A 37 7.17 8.70 -12.33
CA GLY A 37 8.50 8.36 -11.81
C GLY A 37 9.03 7.04 -12.33
N PRO A 38 10.25 6.64 -11.90
CA PRO A 38 10.89 5.43 -12.37
C PRO A 38 10.13 4.18 -11.92
N ALA A 39 9.83 3.28 -12.85
CA ALA A 39 9.16 2.01 -12.58
C ALA A 39 9.98 1.12 -11.63
N LEU A 40 9.30 0.28 -10.86
CA LEU A 40 9.94 -0.69 -9.94
C LEU A 40 10.85 -1.68 -10.66
N SER A 41 10.52 -2.06 -11.90
CA SER A 41 11.30 -2.99 -12.73
C SER A 41 11.77 -4.24 -11.97
N LEU A 42 10.83 -4.89 -11.27
CA LEU A 42 11.14 -6.10 -10.48
C LEU A 42 11.66 -7.21 -11.40
N PRO A 43 12.72 -7.94 -11.01
CA PRO A 43 13.19 -9.09 -11.76
C PRO A 43 12.10 -10.16 -11.83
N ILE A 44 11.90 -10.75 -13.01
CA ILE A 44 11.01 -11.90 -13.17
C ILE A 44 11.62 -13.03 -12.34
N LEU A 45 10.98 -13.42 -11.26
CA LEU A 45 11.34 -14.64 -10.55
C LEU A 45 11.08 -15.79 -11.54
N LYS A 46 12.15 -16.38 -12.08
CA LYS A 46 12.01 -17.73 -12.67
C LYS A 46 11.38 -18.56 -11.56
N GLN A 47 10.12 -18.97 -11.76
CA GLN A 47 9.51 -19.97 -10.88
C GLN A 47 10.56 -21.04 -10.70
N PHE A 48 11.05 -21.25 -9.48
CA PHE A 48 11.90 -22.36 -9.15
C PHE A 48 11.09 -23.59 -9.53
N GLY A 49 11.46 -24.18 -10.66
CA GLY A 49 10.68 -25.19 -11.34
C GLY A 49 10.30 -26.29 -10.38
N ALA A 50 9.04 -26.69 -10.45
CA ALA A 50 8.74 -28.10 -10.26
C ALA A 50 9.71 -28.85 -11.16
N GLY A 51 10.77 -29.44 -10.55
CA GLY A 51 11.75 -30.23 -11.28
C GLY A 51 11.00 -31.23 -12.11
N ASN A 52 11.34 -31.34 -13.38
CA ASN A 52 11.02 -32.47 -14.23
C ASN A 52 11.62 -33.73 -13.58
N SER A 53 10.94 -34.25 -12.58
CA SER A 53 11.13 -35.60 -12.09
C SER A 53 10.29 -36.49 -13.00
N ALA A 54 10.97 -37.30 -13.81
CA ALA A 54 10.36 -38.42 -14.53
C ALA A 54 9.46 -39.21 -13.58
N PRO A 55 8.39 -39.86 -14.07
CA PRO A 55 7.47 -40.57 -13.21
C PRO A 55 8.17 -41.77 -12.59
N ALA A 56 8.61 -41.63 -11.35
CA ALA A 56 9.05 -42.77 -10.54
C ALA A 56 7.83 -43.58 -10.09
N ALA A 57 7.95 -44.89 -10.24
CA ALA A 57 6.94 -45.88 -9.92
C ALA A 57 6.32 -45.68 -8.53
N ARG A 58 5.01 -45.77 -8.45
CA ARG A 58 4.17 -45.63 -7.27
C ARG A 58 4.48 -46.74 -6.25
N PRO A 59 4.93 -46.45 -5.04
CA PRO A 59 4.88 -47.42 -3.96
C PRO A 59 3.45 -47.47 -3.41
N THR A 60 2.83 -48.65 -3.42
CA THR A 60 1.60 -48.95 -2.68
C THR A 60 1.92 -49.01 -1.19
N GLY A 61 1.57 -47.96 -0.43
CA GLY A 61 1.61 -47.88 0.99
C GLY A 61 0.29 -47.40 1.60
N PRO A 62 0.00 -47.69 2.87
CA PRO A 62 -1.37 -47.79 3.40
C PRO A 62 -2.05 -46.42 3.51
N THR A 63 -3.37 -46.48 3.26
CA THR A 63 -4.36 -45.41 3.36
C THR A 63 -4.23 -44.60 4.67
N SER A 64 -3.85 -43.35 4.58
CA SER A 64 -3.83 -42.41 5.71
C SER A 64 -5.26 -42.01 6.05
N THR A 65 -5.70 -42.38 7.23
CA THR A 65 -7.00 -42.01 7.80
C THR A 65 -7.01 -40.50 8.09
N LEU A 66 -7.94 -39.79 7.46
CA LEU A 66 -8.21 -38.38 7.69
C LEU A 66 -8.57 -38.11 9.16
N ARG A 67 -7.86 -37.21 9.84
CA ARG A 67 -8.24 -36.67 11.13
C ARG A 67 -9.53 -35.86 10.99
N PRO A 68 -10.57 -36.07 11.81
CA PRO A 68 -11.77 -35.24 11.80
C PRO A 68 -11.44 -33.87 12.38
N GLY A 69 -11.72 -32.80 11.61
CA GLY A 69 -11.64 -31.42 12.10
C GLY A 69 -10.95 -30.40 11.20
N GLN A 70 -10.40 -30.77 10.03
CA GLN A 70 -9.90 -29.80 9.08
C GLN A 70 -11.01 -29.39 8.11
N PRO A 71 -11.38 -28.09 8.03
CA PRO A 71 -12.33 -27.64 7.00
C PRO A 71 -11.74 -27.91 5.62
N SER A 72 -12.47 -28.63 4.78
CA SER A 72 -12.16 -28.86 3.39
C SER A 72 -12.03 -27.51 2.68
N ARG A 73 -10.83 -27.16 2.23
CA ARG A 73 -10.61 -25.98 1.39
C ARG A 73 -11.14 -26.32 -0.01
N THR A 74 -12.37 -25.92 -0.30
CA THR A 74 -12.84 -25.85 -1.68
C THR A 74 -11.97 -24.85 -2.42
N PRO A 75 -11.43 -25.18 -3.60
CA PRO A 75 -10.70 -24.21 -4.42
C PRO A 75 -11.65 -23.06 -4.77
N TYR A 76 -11.34 -21.86 -4.30
CA TYR A 76 -12.05 -20.64 -4.69
C TYR A 76 -11.62 -20.30 -6.13
N THR A 77 -12.50 -20.50 -7.08
CA THR A 77 -12.40 -19.89 -8.41
C THR A 77 -12.96 -18.47 -8.28
N PRO A 78 -12.18 -17.41 -8.50
CA PRO A 78 -12.72 -16.07 -8.49
C PRO A 78 -13.74 -15.97 -9.63
N GLU A 79 -15.02 -15.83 -9.29
CA GLU A 79 -16.02 -15.36 -10.26
C GLU A 79 -15.68 -13.91 -10.62
N VAL A 80 -14.92 -13.74 -11.69
CA VAL A 80 -14.71 -12.43 -12.32
C VAL A 80 -15.97 -12.12 -13.12
N SER A 81 -17.05 -11.78 -12.42
CA SER A 81 -18.30 -11.38 -13.03
C SER A 81 -18.34 -9.86 -13.14
N GLY A 82 -17.83 -9.31 -14.23
CA GLY A 82 -18.02 -7.88 -14.53
C GLY A 82 -16.85 -7.28 -15.34
N GLN A 83 -17.18 -6.30 -16.15
CA GLN A 83 -16.15 -5.46 -16.75
C GLN A 83 -15.54 -4.56 -15.65
N PRO A 84 -14.21 -4.33 -15.66
CA PRO A 84 -13.57 -3.43 -14.72
C PRO A 84 -14.18 -2.03 -14.76
N LYS A 85 -14.45 -1.45 -13.60
CA LYS A 85 -14.92 -0.06 -13.50
C LYS A 85 -13.82 0.91 -13.90
N CYS A 86 -14.23 2.12 -14.28
CA CYS A 86 -13.31 3.25 -14.54
C CYS A 86 -12.24 3.00 -15.62
N GLY A 87 -12.42 2.00 -16.49
CA GLY A 87 -11.41 1.63 -17.50
C GLY A 87 -10.10 1.11 -16.91
N GLY A 88 -10.09 0.72 -15.64
CA GLY A 88 -8.92 0.14 -14.98
C GLY A 88 -8.64 -1.30 -15.37
N PRO A 89 -7.52 -1.89 -14.91
CA PRO A 89 -7.24 -3.31 -15.05
C PRO A 89 -8.21 -4.15 -14.19
N LEU A 90 -8.19 -5.48 -14.31
CA LEU A 90 -8.96 -6.34 -13.39
C LEU A 90 -8.51 -6.11 -11.94
N THR A 91 -7.21 -6.12 -11.72
CA THR A 91 -6.57 -5.87 -10.42
C THR A 91 -5.33 -5.01 -10.59
N LEU A 92 -5.01 -4.23 -9.55
CA LEU A 92 -3.79 -3.43 -9.46
C LEU A 92 -3.17 -3.64 -8.08
N THR A 93 -1.86 -3.86 -8.04
CA THR A 93 -1.12 -3.98 -6.78
C THR A 93 -0.14 -2.83 -6.61
N ILE A 94 -0.16 -2.19 -5.44
CA ILE A 94 0.61 -0.97 -5.15
C ILE A 94 1.37 -1.15 -3.84
N LEU A 95 2.66 -0.84 -3.83
CA LEU A 95 3.44 -0.66 -2.61
C LEU A 95 3.25 0.76 -2.09
N ALA A 96 2.52 0.91 -0.99
CA ALA A 96 2.32 2.20 -0.33
C ALA A 96 3.29 2.35 0.84
N VAL A 97 4.08 3.43 0.84
CA VAL A 97 5.12 3.70 1.83
C VAL A 97 4.89 5.04 2.51
N GLY A 98 4.84 5.01 3.85
CA GLY A 98 4.94 6.22 4.66
C GLY A 98 6.37 6.39 5.15
N SER A 99 7.07 7.43 4.67
CA SER A 99 8.45 7.70 5.04
C SER A 99 8.56 8.74 6.15
N ASP A 100 9.52 8.58 7.05
CA ASP A 100 9.89 9.58 8.03
C ASP A 100 10.87 10.63 7.48
N SER A 101 11.08 10.65 6.16
CA SER A 101 11.91 11.62 5.45
C SER A 101 11.51 13.05 5.80
N ARG A 102 12.52 13.89 6.07
CA ARG A 102 12.36 15.32 6.33
C ARG A 102 12.75 16.09 5.08
N GLY A 103 11.77 16.71 4.43
CA GLY A 103 11.94 17.45 3.18
C GLY A 103 11.40 16.72 1.95
N SER A 104 11.29 17.46 0.83
CA SER A 104 10.68 16.96 -0.41
C SER A 104 11.58 16.05 -1.25
N GLY A 105 12.90 16.02 -0.96
CA GLY A 105 13.87 15.33 -1.81
C GLY A 105 14.00 13.83 -1.56
N TYR A 106 13.38 13.27 -0.53
CA TYR A 106 13.45 11.83 -0.18
C TYR A 106 14.89 11.26 -0.14
N LEU A 107 15.87 12.08 0.18
CA LEU A 107 17.28 11.67 0.19
C LEU A 107 17.58 10.65 1.30
N TYR A 108 16.89 10.77 2.41
CA TYR A 108 16.99 9.93 3.59
C TYR A 108 15.60 9.68 4.17
N GLY A 109 15.47 8.69 5.03
CA GLY A 109 14.25 8.36 5.76
C GLY A 109 13.95 6.88 5.74
N LEU A 110 13.40 6.39 6.83
CA LEU A 110 12.93 5.01 6.97
C LEU A 110 11.52 4.87 6.37
N GLY A 111 11.20 3.70 5.84
CA GLY A 111 9.83 3.33 5.46
C GLY A 111 9.05 2.87 6.68
N ASP A 112 8.52 3.78 7.47
CA ASP A 112 7.89 3.46 8.77
C ASP A 112 6.47 2.89 8.65
N VAL A 113 5.83 3.07 7.49
CA VAL A 113 4.57 2.44 7.10
C VAL A 113 4.83 1.71 5.79
N ILE A 114 4.60 0.41 5.77
CA ILE A 114 4.81 -0.45 4.59
C ILE A 114 3.52 -1.22 4.36
N ARG A 115 2.81 -0.90 3.28
CA ARG A 115 1.53 -1.50 2.96
C ARG A 115 1.52 -2.01 1.53
N TYR A 116 1.06 -3.23 1.36
CA TYR A 116 0.83 -3.83 0.07
C TYR A 116 -0.66 -3.77 -0.22
N VAL A 117 -1.03 -2.97 -1.20
CA VAL A 117 -2.41 -2.66 -1.54
C VAL A 117 -2.82 -3.43 -2.77
N ARG A 118 -3.91 -4.18 -2.70
CA ARG A 118 -4.57 -4.82 -3.82
C ARG A 118 -5.89 -4.11 -4.09
N VAL A 119 -6.02 -3.55 -5.29
CA VAL A 119 -7.22 -2.89 -5.79
C VAL A 119 -7.89 -3.79 -6.81
N ASP A 120 -9.16 -4.07 -6.64
CA ASP A 120 -9.98 -4.85 -7.55
C ASP A 120 -11.01 -3.92 -8.21
N PHE A 121 -10.92 -3.78 -9.54
CA PHE A 121 -11.80 -2.90 -10.32
C PHE A 121 -13.04 -3.63 -10.83
N ALA A 122 -13.00 -4.95 -10.98
CA ALA A 122 -14.15 -5.73 -11.45
C ALA A 122 -15.20 -5.86 -10.33
N THR A 123 -14.74 -6.13 -9.11
CA THR A 123 -15.56 -6.11 -7.89
C THR A 123 -14.96 -5.07 -6.96
N PRO A 124 -15.40 -3.78 -7.01
CA PRO A 124 -14.76 -2.68 -6.30
C PRO A 124 -14.41 -3.03 -4.86
N ARG A 125 -13.12 -3.25 -4.61
CA ARG A 125 -12.57 -3.63 -3.30
C ARG A 125 -11.13 -3.16 -3.19
N VAL A 126 -10.74 -2.78 -1.99
CA VAL A 126 -9.36 -2.51 -1.62
C VAL A 126 -8.98 -3.37 -0.43
N THR A 127 -7.96 -4.19 -0.57
CA THR A 127 -7.38 -4.94 0.53
C THR A 127 -5.96 -4.45 0.77
N VAL A 128 -5.65 -4.12 2.01
CA VAL A 128 -4.38 -3.52 2.41
C VAL A 128 -3.70 -4.44 3.40
N LEU A 129 -2.58 -5.05 3.00
CA LEU A 129 -1.74 -5.86 3.86
C LEU A 129 -0.63 -5.00 4.45
N GLU A 130 -0.58 -4.91 5.78
CA GLU A 130 0.49 -4.22 6.50
C GLU A 130 1.67 -5.15 6.76
N PHE A 131 2.87 -4.73 6.36
CA PHE A 131 4.13 -5.38 6.72
C PHE A 131 4.71 -4.70 7.96
N PRO A 132 4.91 -5.43 9.08
CA PRO A 132 5.59 -4.89 10.24
C PRO A 132 7.01 -4.42 9.89
N ARG A 133 7.29 -3.15 10.11
CA ARG A 133 8.55 -2.51 9.72
C ARG A 133 9.80 -3.09 10.37
N ASP A 134 9.63 -3.74 11.54
CA ASP A 134 10.72 -4.30 12.35
C ASP A 134 11.02 -5.77 12.01
N ILE A 135 10.43 -6.35 10.96
CA ILE A 135 10.78 -7.70 10.47
C ILE A 135 12.25 -7.68 10.01
N TRP A 136 13.03 -8.68 10.47
CA TRP A 136 14.41 -8.88 10.05
C TRP A 136 14.44 -9.62 8.72
N VAL A 137 15.01 -9.00 7.68
CA VAL A 137 14.95 -9.46 6.29
C VAL A 137 16.31 -9.43 5.63
N GLN A 138 16.50 -10.25 4.60
CA GLN A 138 17.60 -10.09 3.66
C GLN A 138 17.28 -8.90 2.74
N ILE A 139 18.22 -7.95 2.61
CA ILE A 139 18.12 -6.79 1.73
C ILE A 139 19.02 -7.05 0.53
N PRO A 140 18.46 -7.34 -0.66
CA PRO A 140 19.25 -7.68 -1.84
C PRO A 140 19.88 -6.43 -2.50
N GLU A 141 20.83 -6.66 -3.40
CA GLU A 141 21.35 -5.64 -4.34
C GLU A 141 21.99 -4.40 -3.68
N LEU A 142 22.35 -4.48 -2.40
CA LEU A 142 23.18 -3.44 -1.77
C LEU A 142 24.64 -3.54 -2.26
N ASP A 143 25.30 -2.38 -2.37
CA ASP A 143 26.73 -2.34 -2.70
C ASP A 143 27.53 -3.15 -1.66
N PRO A 144 28.25 -4.20 -2.07
CA PRO A 144 28.98 -5.09 -1.15
C PRO A 144 30.00 -4.38 -0.25
N LYS A 145 30.50 -3.20 -0.65
CA LYS A 145 31.46 -2.42 0.15
C LYS A 145 30.95 -2.05 1.54
N HIS A 146 29.62 -1.99 1.72
CA HIS A 146 28.98 -1.65 3.00
C HIS A 146 28.88 -2.85 3.95
N GLY A 147 29.07 -4.08 3.45
CA GLY A 147 29.03 -5.30 4.26
C GLY A 147 27.65 -5.57 4.90
N ILE A 148 26.59 -4.93 4.40
CA ILE A 148 25.21 -5.07 4.88
C ILE A 148 24.46 -5.94 3.89
N ASP A 149 23.83 -7.01 4.38
CA ASP A 149 23.00 -7.93 3.60
C ASP A 149 21.65 -8.19 4.27
N HIS A 150 21.51 -7.82 5.54
CA HIS A 150 20.30 -7.94 6.33
C HIS A 150 20.02 -6.63 7.09
N GLY A 151 18.76 -6.43 7.43
CA GLY A 151 18.32 -5.29 8.23
C GLY A 151 16.83 -5.40 8.57
N LYS A 152 16.31 -4.40 9.25
CA LYS A 152 14.87 -4.25 9.41
C LYS A 152 14.24 -3.89 8.07
N LEU A 153 13.02 -4.34 7.84
CA LEU A 153 12.33 -4.09 6.58
C LEU A 153 12.24 -2.59 6.22
N ASN A 154 12.06 -1.71 7.20
CA ASN A 154 12.02 -0.27 6.95
C ASN A 154 13.35 0.35 6.51
N GLN A 155 14.48 -0.31 6.82
CA GLN A 155 15.82 0.12 6.39
C GLN A 155 16.04 -0.12 4.90
N ALA A 156 15.35 -1.10 4.30
CA ALA A 156 15.42 -1.33 2.86
C ALA A 156 15.01 -0.06 2.07
N TYR A 157 13.98 0.64 2.52
CA TYR A 157 13.60 1.92 1.92
C TYR A 157 14.70 2.98 2.09
N LEU A 158 15.27 3.11 3.30
CA LEU A 158 16.35 4.06 3.57
C LEU A 158 17.57 3.81 2.70
N TYR A 159 18.04 2.55 2.65
CA TYR A 159 19.24 2.17 1.90
C TYR A 159 19.07 2.33 0.39
N GLY A 160 17.82 2.26 -0.10
CA GLY A 160 17.48 2.52 -1.50
C GLY A 160 17.50 4.00 -1.88
N ASN A 161 17.43 4.93 -0.91
CA ASN A 161 17.38 6.37 -1.20
C ASN A 161 18.73 6.88 -1.68
N LYS A 162 18.71 7.83 -2.62
CA LYS A 162 19.91 8.41 -3.24
C LYS A 162 20.93 8.93 -2.24
N GLY A 163 20.47 9.53 -1.14
CA GLY A 163 21.34 10.10 -0.12
C GLY A 163 22.26 9.09 0.57
N MET A 164 21.86 7.82 0.61
CA MET A 164 22.68 6.74 1.21
C MET A 164 23.78 6.25 0.27
N GLY A 165 23.54 6.23 -1.04
CA GLY A 165 24.51 5.70 -2.01
C GLY A 165 24.76 4.18 -1.87
N TYR A 166 23.84 3.42 -1.29
CA TYR A 166 23.99 1.98 -1.05
C TYR A 166 23.34 1.13 -2.13
N TYR A 167 22.45 1.70 -2.91
CA TYR A 167 21.70 1.04 -3.97
C TYR A 167 21.66 1.94 -5.22
N HIS A 168 21.85 1.32 -6.39
CA HIS A 168 21.90 2.02 -7.69
C HIS A 168 20.88 1.47 -8.70
N GLY A 169 20.00 0.60 -8.26
CA GLY A 169 18.97 0.01 -9.10
C GLY A 169 17.75 0.95 -9.30
N PRO A 170 16.80 0.54 -10.16
CA PRO A 170 15.62 1.35 -10.48
C PRO A 170 14.68 1.49 -9.29
N GLY A 171 13.96 2.63 -9.24
CA GLY A 171 12.91 2.91 -8.25
C GLY A 171 13.43 3.39 -6.90
N GLU A 172 14.75 3.54 -6.72
CA GLU A 172 15.36 4.09 -5.49
C GLU A 172 14.85 3.40 -4.20
N GLY A 173 14.45 4.16 -3.16
CA GLY A 173 13.91 3.62 -1.90
C GLY A 173 12.74 2.67 -2.09
N PRO A 174 11.67 3.05 -2.81
CA PRO A 174 10.57 2.14 -3.15
C PRO A 174 11.05 0.91 -3.94
N GLY A 175 12.00 1.08 -4.86
CA GLY A 175 12.54 0.00 -5.67
C GLY A 175 13.27 -1.06 -4.86
N LEU A 176 14.18 -0.66 -3.98
CA LEU A 176 14.89 -1.58 -3.10
C LEU A 176 13.94 -2.27 -2.10
N LEU A 177 12.98 -1.51 -1.54
CA LEU A 177 11.97 -2.08 -0.65
C LEU A 177 11.12 -3.13 -1.39
N ALA A 178 10.66 -2.86 -2.62
CA ALA A 178 9.90 -3.81 -3.42
C ALA A 178 10.70 -5.10 -3.72
N ARG A 179 11.99 -4.98 -4.05
CA ARG A 179 12.89 -6.14 -4.22
C ARG A 179 13.10 -6.93 -2.94
N THR A 180 13.18 -6.21 -1.82
CA THR A 180 13.27 -6.83 -0.49
C THR A 180 11.99 -7.62 -0.17
N LEU A 181 10.82 -7.06 -0.46
CA LEU A 181 9.53 -7.75 -0.31
C LEU A 181 9.44 -8.96 -1.23
N GLN A 182 9.86 -8.83 -2.49
CA GLN A 182 9.90 -9.93 -3.43
C GLN A 182 10.83 -11.06 -2.96
N ARG A 183 12.05 -10.72 -2.54
CA ARG A 183 13.05 -11.69 -2.08
C ARG A 183 12.59 -12.50 -0.88
N ASN A 184 12.00 -11.85 0.11
CA ASN A 184 11.67 -12.48 1.39
C ASN A 184 10.26 -13.08 1.40
N PHE A 185 9.29 -12.41 0.77
CA PHE A 185 7.87 -12.76 0.87
C PHE A 185 7.22 -13.14 -0.46
N GLY A 186 7.93 -13.01 -1.58
CA GLY A 186 7.38 -13.27 -2.92
C GLY A 186 6.40 -12.20 -3.41
N ALA A 187 6.27 -11.06 -2.72
CA ALA A 187 5.38 -9.98 -3.12
C ALA A 187 5.87 -9.29 -4.41
N THR A 188 4.95 -9.06 -5.34
CA THR A 188 5.23 -8.49 -6.66
C THR A 188 4.40 -7.23 -6.94
N PRO A 189 4.63 -6.12 -6.20
CA PRO A 189 3.91 -4.88 -6.47
C PRO A 189 4.18 -4.39 -7.90
N GLN A 190 3.11 -3.98 -8.59
CA GLN A 190 3.17 -3.44 -9.95
C GLN A 190 3.62 -1.98 -9.93
N HIS A 191 3.16 -1.24 -8.93
CA HIS A 191 3.42 0.19 -8.76
C HIS A 191 3.74 0.53 -7.31
N TYR A 192 4.18 1.78 -7.10
CA TYR A 192 4.38 2.31 -5.76
C TYR A 192 3.84 3.72 -5.58
N VAL A 193 3.57 4.05 -4.34
CA VAL A 193 3.30 5.41 -3.86
C VAL A 193 4.02 5.60 -2.54
N ALA A 194 4.94 6.56 -2.46
CA ALA A 194 5.63 6.89 -1.22
C ALA A 194 5.38 8.36 -0.85
N ALA A 195 4.96 8.58 0.39
CA ALA A 195 4.69 9.91 0.92
C ALA A 195 5.42 10.11 2.24
N ASN A 196 5.94 11.32 2.46
CA ASN A 196 6.52 11.70 3.74
C ASN A 196 5.48 12.32 4.68
N MET A 197 5.89 12.58 5.92
CA MET A 197 5.00 13.12 6.95
C MET A 197 4.43 14.49 6.57
N GLN A 198 5.20 15.36 5.91
CA GLN A 198 4.75 16.69 5.51
C GLN A 198 3.70 16.62 4.41
N THR A 199 3.91 15.73 3.43
CA THR A 199 2.96 15.46 2.36
C THR A 199 1.65 14.93 2.92
N PHE A 200 1.70 14.02 3.90
CA PHE A 200 0.51 13.53 4.58
C PHE A 200 -0.26 14.66 5.30
N VAL A 201 0.44 15.52 6.06
CA VAL A 201 -0.18 16.68 6.74
C VAL A 201 -0.89 17.57 5.72
N LYS A 202 -0.19 17.97 4.66
CA LYS A 202 -0.77 18.81 3.59
C LYS A 202 -2.00 18.15 2.94
N LEU A 203 -1.98 16.83 2.71
CA LEU A 203 -3.10 16.11 2.13
C LEU A 203 -4.35 16.20 3.04
N VAL A 204 -4.19 15.91 4.32
CA VAL A 204 -5.29 15.99 5.28
C VAL A 204 -5.83 17.43 5.36
N ASP A 205 -4.96 18.44 5.40
CA ASP A 205 -5.37 19.85 5.46
C ASP A 205 -6.09 20.30 4.17
N SER A 206 -5.66 19.80 3.00
CA SER A 206 -6.25 20.15 1.70
C SER A 206 -7.72 19.71 1.56
N VAL A 207 -8.10 18.63 2.25
CA VAL A 207 -9.49 18.13 2.31
C VAL A 207 -10.29 18.74 3.47
N GLY A 208 -9.72 19.68 4.21
CA GLY A 208 -10.35 20.34 5.35
C GLY A 208 -10.32 19.51 6.63
N GLY A 209 -9.33 18.64 6.80
CA GLY A 209 -9.22 17.73 7.95
C GLY A 209 -10.03 16.45 7.84
N VAL A 210 -9.91 15.61 8.86
CA VAL A 210 -10.56 14.29 8.93
C VAL A 210 -11.38 14.15 10.21
N ASN A 211 -12.52 13.45 10.12
CA ASN A 211 -13.36 13.14 11.27
C ASN A 211 -13.10 11.69 11.69
N VAL A 212 -12.60 11.48 12.90
CA VAL A 212 -12.39 10.16 13.48
C VAL A 212 -13.27 9.96 14.70
N ASN A 213 -13.68 8.72 14.96
CA ASN A 213 -14.38 8.33 16.17
C ASN A 213 -13.54 7.29 16.91
N LEU A 214 -12.90 7.70 18.00
CA LEU A 214 -12.02 6.84 18.78
C LEU A 214 -12.83 5.96 19.73
N PRO A 215 -12.72 4.63 19.66
CA PRO A 215 -13.45 3.71 20.54
C PRO A 215 -12.99 3.82 22.00
N HIS A 216 -11.75 4.20 22.23
CA HIS A 216 -11.14 4.42 23.54
C HIS A 216 -10.16 5.61 23.48
N SER A 217 -9.80 6.12 24.65
CA SER A 217 -8.82 7.21 24.73
C SER A 217 -7.42 6.72 24.36
N VAL A 218 -6.70 7.53 23.60
CA VAL A 218 -5.31 7.28 23.20
C VAL A 218 -4.42 8.24 23.95
N ASP A 219 -3.53 7.72 24.80
CA ASP A 219 -2.64 8.51 25.66
C ASP A 219 -1.19 8.06 25.55
N ALA A 220 -0.37 8.85 24.90
CA ALA A 220 1.06 8.60 24.77
C ALA A 220 1.92 9.59 25.60
N ARG A 221 1.29 10.30 26.54
CA ARG A 221 2.01 11.17 27.45
C ARG A 221 2.89 10.34 28.40
N LYS A 222 4.10 10.77 28.60
CA LYS A 222 4.98 10.17 29.58
C LYS A 222 4.70 10.77 30.96
N ALA A 223 4.97 10.01 32.02
CA ALA A 223 4.77 10.46 33.41
C ALA A 223 5.56 11.75 33.74
N ASP A 224 6.73 11.93 33.12
CA ASP A 224 7.56 13.13 33.24
C ASP A 224 7.11 14.32 32.35
N GLN A 225 6.16 14.08 31.44
CA GLN A 225 5.63 15.07 30.49
C GLN A 225 4.09 15.09 30.45
N PRO A 226 3.40 15.25 31.58
CA PRO A 226 1.94 15.13 31.66
C PRO A 226 1.20 16.27 30.91
N LYS A 227 1.87 17.39 30.63
CA LYS A 227 1.29 18.55 29.91
C LYS A 227 1.38 18.46 28.39
N ARG A 228 1.88 17.36 27.82
CA ARG A 228 1.87 17.14 26.37
C ARG A 228 0.47 16.72 25.89
N TYR A 229 -0.49 17.66 25.93
CA TYR A 229 -1.88 17.44 25.52
C TYR A 229 -2.03 17.05 24.04
N ASP A 230 -1.06 17.36 23.21
CA ASP A 230 -0.95 16.94 21.82
C ASP A 230 -0.77 15.42 21.67
N LEU A 231 -0.39 14.73 22.73
CA LEU A 231 -0.24 13.27 22.80
C LEU A 231 -1.45 12.55 23.45
N TYR A 232 -2.53 13.29 23.70
CA TYR A 232 -3.74 12.74 24.31
C TYR A 232 -4.97 13.02 23.48
N PHE A 233 -5.67 11.95 23.11
CA PHE A 233 -6.96 11.99 22.42
C PHE A 233 -7.98 11.23 23.28
N LYS A 234 -9.04 11.90 23.70
CA LYS A 234 -10.13 11.29 24.46
C LYS A 234 -10.95 10.37 23.55
N ALA A 235 -11.59 9.34 24.12
CA ALA A 235 -12.58 8.54 23.38
C ALA A 235 -13.70 9.43 22.80
N GLY A 236 -14.23 9.07 21.63
CA GLY A 236 -15.32 9.78 20.96
C GLY A 236 -14.90 10.47 19.67
N LYS A 237 -15.76 11.39 19.20
CA LYS A 237 -15.61 12.06 17.91
C LYS A 237 -14.60 13.22 17.96
N HIS A 238 -13.71 13.25 16.98
CA HIS A 238 -12.72 14.32 16.79
C HIS A 238 -12.72 14.79 15.34
N HIS A 239 -12.51 16.09 15.15
CA HIS A 239 -12.12 16.67 13.87
C HIS A 239 -10.64 17.02 13.96
N LEU A 240 -9.80 16.37 13.15
CA LEU A 240 -8.35 16.47 13.20
C LEU A 240 -7.83 17.20 11.97
N ASN A 241 -6.97 18.19 12.17
CA ASN A 241 -6.13 18.72 11.10
C ASN A 241 -4.98 17.75 10.77
N GLY A 242 -4.16 18.06 9.73
CA GLY A 242 -3.10 17.19 9.29
C GLY A 242 -2.07 16.85 10.37
N SER A 243 -1.66 17.82 11.17
CA SER A 243 -0.70 17.60 12.26
C SER A 243 -1.27 16.71 13.37
N GLN A 244 -2.52 16.90 13.73
CA GLN A 244 -3.21 16.08 14.74
C GLN A 244 -3.45 14.65 14.22
N ALA A 245 -3.86 14.50 12.96
CA ALA A 245 -4.03 13.21 12.31
C ALA A 245 -2.69 12.44 12.23
N LEU A 246 -1.61 13.11 11.87
CA LEU A 246 -0.26 12.54 11.88
C LEU A 246 0.17 12.13 13.30
N MET A 247 -0.11 12.94 14.30
CA MET A 247 0.22 12.64 15.69
C MET A 247 -0.51 11.36 16.14
N LEU A 248 -1.84 11.27 15.92
CA LEU A 248 -2.63 10.09 16.24
C LEU A 248 -2.07 8.83 15.54
N ALA A 249 -1.75 8.92 14.24
CA ALA A 249 -1.21 7.82 13.46
C ALA A 249 0.20 7.36 13.90
N ARG A 250 0.92 8.16 14.71
CA ARG A 250 2.27 7.85 15.21
C ARG A 250 2.30 7.36 16.66
N ILE A 251 1.24 7.56 17.41
CA ILE A 251 1.17 7.19 18.82
C ILE A 251 1.30 5.67 18.97
N ARG A 252 2.10 5.26 19.97
CA ARG A 252 2.29 3.89 20.42
C ARG A 252 2.00 3.86 21.92
N GLN A 253 0.89 3.28 22.34
CA GLN A 253 0.59 3.14 23.75
C GLN A 253 1.14 1.82 24.29
N GLN A 254 0.72 0.69 23.75
CA GLN A 254 1.03 -0.64 24.27
C GLN A 254 1.66 -1.56 23.21
N SER A 255 1.31 -1.42 21.92
CA SER A 255 1.81 -2.30 20.88
C SER A 255 2.01 -1.64 19.51
N THR A 256 2.73 -2.33 18.64
CA THR A 256 2.87 -1.94 17.21
C THR A 256 1.54 -2.04 16.48
N PHE A 257 0.68 -2.97 16.88
CA PHE A 257 -0.63 -3.22 16.25
C PHE A 257 -1.63 -2.08 16.51
N GLU A 258 -1.67 -1.52 17.74
CA GLU A 258 -2.52 -0.35 18.04
C GLU A 258 -2.18 0.87 17.17
N ARG A 259 -0.92 1.05 16.84
CA ARG A 259 -0.51 2.08 15.89
C ARG A 259 -1.10 1.84 14.51
N GLY A 260 -1.14 0.58 14.05
CA GLY A 260 -1.78 0.17 12.79
C GLY A 260 -3.27 0.53 12.80
N ASP A 261 -3.99 0.25 13.87
CA ASP A 261 -5.42 0.57 14.00
C ASP A 261 -5.68 2.08 13.97
N ASN A 262 -4.88 2.89 14.68
CA ASN A 262 -4.97 4.35 14.60
C ASN A 262 -4.71 4.88 13.18
N GLN A 263 -3.74 4.30 12.46
CA GLN A 263 -3.48 4.63 11.07
C GLN A 263 -4.67 4.26 10.18
N ASN A 264 -5.26 3.08 10.38
CA ASN A 264 -6.42 2.62 9.62
C ASN A 264 -7.63 3.54 9.82
N LEU A 265 -7.92 3.95 11.07
CA LEU A 265 -8.97 4.92 11.37
C LEU A 265 -8.75 6.25 10.63
N VAL A 266 -7.55 6.77 10.64
CA VAL A 266 -7.21 8.02 9.95
C VAL A 266 -7.34 7.88 8.44
N LEU A 267 -6.93 6.75 7.84
CA LEU A 267 -7.06 6.50 6.41
C LEU A 267 -8.52 6.36 5.98
N CYS A 268 -9.36 5.68 6.77
CA CYS A 268 -10.80 5.61 6.52
C CYS A 268 -11.44 7.01 6.56
N ALA A 269 -11.10 7.81 7.58
CA ALA A 269 -11.59 9.18 7.70
C ALA A 269 -11.10 10.10 6.57
N LEU A 270 -9.90 9.89 6.06
CA LEU A 270 -9.38 10.60 4.89
C LEU A 270 -10.17 10.22 3.63
N ARG A 271 -10.42 8.93 3.42
CA ARG A 271 -11.29 8.46 2.33
C ARG A 271 -12.65 9.15 2.39
N ASP A 272 -13.31 9.18 3.55
CA ASP A 272 -14.63 9.80 3.70
C ASP A 272 -14.59 11.32 3.45
N SER A 273 -13.48 11.97 3.85
CA SER A 273 -13.27 13.38 3.53
C SER A 273 -13.08 13.62 2.04
N LEU A 274 -12.34 12.76 1.33
CA LEU A 274 -12.15 12.82 -0.13
C LEU A 274 -13.46 12.64 -0.89
N LEU A 275 -14.38 11.81 -0.41
CA LEU A 275 -15.68 11.55 -1.04
C LEU A 275 -16.69 12.69 -0.89
N LYS A 276 -16.45 13.70 -0.04
CA LYS A 276 -17.33 14.87 0.04
C LYS A 276 -17.39 15.58 -1.31
N PRO A 277 -18.59 15.94 -1.84
CA PRO A 277 -18.73 16.55 -3.16
C PRO A 277 -17.81 17.75 -3.40
N ALA A 278 -17.62 18.59 -2.37
CA ALA A 278 -16.72 19.75 -2.42
C ALA A 278 -15.26 19.38 -2.61
N ASN A 279 -14.82 18.20 -2.16
CA ASN A 279 -13.43 17.73 -2.29
C ASN A 279 -13.24 16.89 -3.56
N VAL A 280 -14.24 16.13 -3.99
CA VAL A 280 -14.24 15.45 -5.30
C VAL A 280 -13.99 16.45 -6.43
N ALA A 281 -14.67 17.60 -6.40
CA ALA A 281 -14.45 18.67 -7.38
C ALA A 281 -13.04 19.28 -7.33
N LYS A 282 -12.31 19.14 -6.22
CA LYS A 282 -10.94 19.64 -6.04
C LYS A 282 -9.86 18.59 -6.32
N LEU A 283 -10.22 17.33 -6.53
CA LEU A 283 -9.25 16.23 -6.72
C LEU A 283 -8.16 16.55 -7.76
N PRO A 284 -8.46 17.10 -8.95
CA PRO A 284 -7.40 17.45 -9.91
C PRO A 284 -6.40 18.45 -9.30
N LYS A 285 -6.86 19.50 -8.63
CA LYS A 285 -5.98 20.50 -7.99
C LYS A 285 -5.18 19.90 -6.83
N ILE A 286 -5.76 18.95 -6.09
CA ILE A 286 -5.06 18.25 -5.03
C ILE A 286 -3.94 17.41 -5.63
N ILE A 287 -4.19 16.67 -6.71
CA ILE A 287 -3.19 15.86 -7.41
C ILE A 287 -2.04 16.75 -7.90
N ASP A 288 -2.36 17.84 -8.60
CA ASP A 288 -1.36 18.79 -9.11
C ASP A 288 -0.51 19.42 -7.98
N ALA A 289 -1.12 19.73 -6.82
CA ALA A 289 -0.41 20.30 -5.68
C ALA A 289 0.57 19.31 -5.00
N PHE A 290 0.44 18.02 -5.28
CA PHE A 290 1.30 16.95 -4.76
C PHE A 290 2.32 16.44 -5.78
N ASP A 291 2.35 17.02 -7.00
CA ASP A 291 3.38 16.71 -7.98
C ASP A 291 4.78 16.99 -7.39
N GLY A 292 5.68 16.02 -7.50
CA GLY A 292 7.02 16.06 -6.89
C GLY A 292 7.06 15.91 -5.34
N ALA A 293 5.91 16.02 -4.63
CA ALA A 293 5.84 15.79 -3.19
C ALA A 293 5.58 14.32 -2.82
N VAL A 294 5.08 13.53 -3.75
CA VAL A 294 4.83 12.10 -3.66
C VAL A 294 5.73 11.39 -4.66
N GLN A 295 6.46 10.37 -4.23
CA GLN A 295 7.18 9.50 -5.16
C GLN A 295 6.21 8.42 -5.65
N THR A 296 6.01 8.30 -6.96
CA THR A 296 5.16 7.27 -7.56
C THR A 296 5.56 7.02 -9.00
N ASP A 297 5.32 5.80 -9.47
CA ASP A 297 5.40 5.41 -10.88
C ASP A 297 4.01 5.23 -11.53
N LEU A 298 2.94 5.61 -10.82
CA LEU A 298 1.62 5.67 -11.42
C LEU A 298 1.57 6.77 -12.48
N SER A 299 0.89 6.50 -13.60
CA SER A 299 0.58 7.54 -14.58
C SER A 299 -0.63 8.37 -14.14
N PRO A 300 -0.81 9.59 -14.66
CA PRO A 300 -2.02 10.39 -14.44
C PRO A 300 -3.31 9.62 -14.79
N GLN A 301 -3.28 8.78 -15.81
CA GLN A 301 -4.39 7.90 -16.17
C GLN A 301 -4.74 6.92 -15.05
N GLN A 302 -3.74 6.24 -14.49
CA GLN A 302 -3.95 5.28 -13.40
C GLN A 302 -4.45 5.97 -12.12
N ILE A 303 -3.92 7.15 -11.81
CA ILE A 303 -4.40 7.97 -10.69
C ILE A 303 -5.87 8.36 -10.91
N SER A 304 -6.25 8.74 -12.13
CA SER A 304 -7.64 9.06 -12.48
C SER A 304 -8.57 7.85 -12.36
N GLN A 305 -8.11 6.65 -12.76
CA GLN A 305 -8.84 5.40 -12.61
C GLN A 305 -9.09 5.06 -11.13
N LEU A 306 -8.08 5.22 -10.28
CA LEU A 306 -8.18 5.02 -8.83
C LEU A 306 -9.15 6.05 -8.20
N ALA A 307 -9.05 7.32 -8.60
CA ALA A 307 -9.95 8.37 -8.12
C ALA A 307 -11.40 8.12 -8.54
N CYS A 308 -11.63 7.68 -9.78
CA CYS A 308 -12.95 7.28 -10.27
C CYS A 308 -13.52 6.10 -9.49
N LEU A 309 -12.68 5.17 -9.00
CA LEU A 309 -13.12 3.99 -8.26
C LEU A 309 -13.63 4.34 -6.85
N LEU A 310 -13.15 5.45 -6.24
CA LEU A 310 -13.47 5.82 -4.86
C LEU A 310 -14.97 5.81 -4.53
N PRO A 311 -15.89 6.37 -5.36
CA PRO A 311 -17.32 6.35 -5.08
C PRO A 311 -17.96 4.94 -5.08
N TYR A 312 -17.31 3.96 -5.72
CA TYR A 312 -17.78 2.57 -5.77
C TYR A 312 -17.26 1.73 -4.59
N LEU A 313 -16.32 2.28 -3.78
CA LEU A 313 -15.77 1.61 -2.62
C LEU A 313 -16.62 1.92 -1.39
N GLU A 314 -17.52 1.00 -1.04
CA GLU A 314 -18.21 1.07 0.23
C GLU A 314 -17.25 0.79 1.40
N PRO A 315 -17.52 1.32 2.62
CA PRO A 315 -16.60 1.14 3.77
C PRO A 315 -16.19 -0.32 4.01
N HIS A 316 -17.14 -1.24 3.98
CA HIS A 316 -16.90 -2.68 4.18
C HIS A 316 -16.08 -3.36 3.05
N ASN A 317 -15.92 -2.70 1.90
CA ASN A 317 -15.08 -3.16 0.79
C ASN A 317 -13.63 -2.67 0.92
N ILE A 318 -13.29 -1.92 1.96
CA ILE A 318 -11.92 -1.53 2.30
C ILE A 318 -11.49 -2.29 3.54
N GLN A 319 -10.57 -3.22 3.36
CA GLN A 319 -10.13 -4.11 4.43
C GLN A 319 -8.63 -3.95 4.68
N PHE A 320 -8.26 -3.72 5.93
CA PHE A 320 -6.88 -3.69 6.40
C PHE A 320 -6.58 -4.97 7.15
N ILE A 321 -5.48 -5.61 6.80
CA ILE A 321 -5.05 -6.88 7.38
C ILE A 321 -3.59 -6.82 7.78
N THR A 322 -3.22 -7.61 8.78
CA THR A 322 -1.84 -7.83 9.21
C THR A 322 -1.55 -9.33 9.20
N PHE A 323 -0.29 -9.70 9.26
CA PHE A 323 0.07 -11.10 9.43
C PHE A 323 -0.39 -11.62 10.80
N PRO A 324 -0.85 -12.87 10.90
CA PRO A 324 -1.16 -13.51 12.16
C PRO A 324 0.04 -13.48 13.11
N GLN A 325 -0.21 -13.18 14.39
CA GLN A 325 0.85 -12.95 15.38
C GLN A 325 1.70 -14.19 15.66
N GLU A 326 1.15 -15.39 15.48
CA GLU A 326 1.85 -16.65 15.62
C GLU A 326 3.04 -16.83 14.68
N TYR A 327 3.09 -16.08 13.56
CA TYR A 327 4.23 -16.09 12.63
C TYR A 327 5.29 -15.03 12.96
N LEU A 328 5.10 -14.25 14.03
CA LEU A 328 5.96 -13.12 14.41
C LEU A 328 6.56 -13.37 15.79
N THR A 329 7.84 -13.65 15.87
CA THR A 329 8.55 -13.84 17.15
C THR A 329 9.41 -12.63 17.46
N ALA A 330 9.13 -11.98 18.59
CA ALA A 330 9.94 -10.86 19.07
C ALA A 330 11.34 -11.34 19.47
N SER A 331 12.38 -10.64 19.00
CA SER A 331 13.78 -10.99 19.24
C SER A 331 14.68 -9.74 19.22
N ARG A 332 15.95 -9.94 19.41
CA ARG A 332 17.00 -8.92 19.24
C ARG A 332 18.14 -9.51 18.41
N THR A 333 18.76 -8.67 17.59
CA THR A 333 19.94 -9.04 16.81
C THR A 333 20.82 -7.83 16.63
N TYR A 334 22.12 -8.09 16.39
CA TYR A 334 23.06 -7.02 16.03
C TYR A 334 22.81 -6.58 14.60
N ASP A 335 22.61 -5.28 14.42
CA ASP A 335 22.38 -4.63 13.14
C ASP A 335 23.64 -3.85 12.72
N LYS A 336 24.32 -4.35 11.71
CA LYS A 336 25.55 -3.72 11.15
C LYS A 336 25.31 -2.31 10.61
N GLY A 337 24.11 -2.04 10.12
CA GLY A 337 23.76 -0.74 9.52
C GLY A 337 23.66 0.39 10.53
N VAL A 338 23.39 0.06 11.80
CA VAL A 338 23.30 1.03 12.91
C VAL A 338 24.28 0.74 14.06
N ASP A 339 25.11 -0.28 13.89
CA ASP A 339 26.19 -0.70 14.82
C ASP A 339 25.70 -0.92 16.26
N LYS A 340 24.58 -1.64 16.43
CA LYS A 340 24.00 -1.95 17.75
C LYS A 340 23.00 -3.10 17.71
N ASP A 341 22.70 -3.65 18.89
CA ASP A 341 21.57 -4.57 19.07
C ASP A 341 20.24 -3.84 18.92
N VAL A 342 19.38 -4.35 18.05
CA VAL A 342 18.05 -3.80 17.77
C VAL A 342 16.96 -4.82 18.06
N TYR A 343 15.78 -4.31 18.42
CA TYR A 343 14.56 -5.11 18.47
C TYR A 343 14.09 -5.45 17.06
N ILE A 344 13.73 -6.71 16.83
CA ILE A 344 13.25 -7.22 15.55
C ILE A 344 12.08 -8.18 15.74
N PHE A 345 11.37 -8.48 14.65
CA PHE A 345 10.57 -9.68 14.49
C PHE A 345 11.31 -10.70 13.61
N GLN A 346 11.50 -11.90 14.12
CA GLN A 346 11.79 -13.08 13.33
C GLN A 346 10.48 -13.67 12.84
N VAL A 347 10.44 -14.19 11.61
CA VAL A 347 9.21 -14.66 10.98
C VAL A 347 9.39 -16.01 10.30
N ASP A 348 8.29 -16.74 10.15
CA ASP A 348 8.22 -17.89 9.26
C ASP A 348 8.00 -17.40 7.82
N PHE A 349 9.10 -17.27 7.07
CA PHE A 349 9.04 -16.79 5.69
C PHE A 349 8.23 -17.68 4.75
N GLU A 350 8.18 -19.00 4.96
CA GLU A 350 7.42 -19.93 4.12
C GLU A 350 5.91 -19.72 4.31
N ALA A 351 5.48 -19.64 5.56
CA ALA A 351 4.09 -19.33 5.89
C ALA A 351 3.68 -17.96 5.35
N LEU A 352 4.52 -16.93 5.53
CA LEU A 352 4.21 -15.58 5.05
C LEU A 352 4.19 -15.49 3.52
N ARG A 353 5.06 -16.19 2.80
CA ARG A 353 5.00 -16.29 1.31
C ARG A 353 3.69 -16.89 0.84
N THR A 354 3.19 -17.91 1.53
CA THR A 354 1.90 -18.52 1.22
C THR A 354 0.77 -17.49 1.39
N LEU A 355 0.75 -16.76 2.51
CA LEU A 355 -0.26 -15.72 2.75
C LEU A 355 -0.18 -14.57 1.73
N VAL A 356 1.02 -14.12 1.37
CA VAL A 356 1.22 -13.08 0.35
C VAL A 356 0.74 -13.55 -1.01
N SER A 357 1.03 -14.80 -1.39
CA SER A 357 0.53 -15.37 -2.63
C SER A 357 -1.00 -15.49 -2.65
N ASP A 358 -1.61 -15.89 -1.55
CA ASP A 358 -3.08 -15.93 -1.39
C ASP A 358 -3.68 -14.51 -1.45
N PHE A 359 -3.01 -13.53 -0.86
CA PHE A 359 -3.38 -12.11 -0.94
C PHE A 359 -3.38 -11.60 -2.39
N GLU A 360 -2.32 -11.85 -3.15
CA GLU A 360 -2.22 -11.43 -4.55
C GLU A 360 -3.30 -12.08 -5.42
N ARG A 361 -3.71 -13.30 -5.10
CA ARG A 361 -4.84 -13.99 -5.75
C ARG A 361 -6.22 -13.53 -5.25
N GLY A 362 -6.28 -12.70 -4.20
CA GLY A 362 -7.53 -12.26 -3.56
C GLY A 362 -8.22 -13.38 -2.76
N GLN A 363 -7.46 -14.40 -2.33
CA GLN A 363 -7.93 -15.54 -1.54
C GLN A 363 -7.74 -15.34 -0.04
N TRP A 364 -6.87 -14.41 0.35
CA TRP A 364 -6.63 -14.06 1.75
C TRP A 364 -6.79 -12.55 1.94
N PRO A 365 -7.44 -12.08 3.02
CA PRO A 365 -8.13 -12.90 4.03
C PRO A 365 -9.34 -13.62 3.43
N PRO A 366 -9.77 -14.76 4.02
CA PRO A 366 -10.98 -15.43 3.56
C PRO A 366 -12.16 -14.46 3.65
N ARG A 367 -13.03 -14.46 2.64
CA ARG A 367 -14.23 -13.60 2.66
C ARG A 367 -15.04 -13.93 3.90
N ALA A 368 -15.27 -12.92 4.75
CA ALA A 368 -16.21 -13.06 5.84
C ALA A 368 -17.59 -13.36 5.22
N ILE A 369 -18.14 -14.54 5.50
CA ILE A 369 -19.55 -14.82 5.27
C ILE A 369 -20.28 -13.84 6.22
N PRO A 370 -21.24 -13.01 5.74
CA PRO A 370 -21.96 -12.11 6.62
C PRO A 370 -22.75 -12.95 7.63
N SER A 371 -22.17 -13.13 8.82
CA SER A 371 -22.89 -13.64 9.98
C SER A 371 -23.44 -12.43 10.72
N PRO A 372 -24.66 -12.51 11.27
CA PRO A 372 -25.19 -11.44 12.09
C PRO A 372 -24.29 -11.28 13.32
N VAL A 373 -23.48 -10.22 13.32
CA VAL A 373 -22.49 -9.96 14.37
C VAL A 373 -23.19 -9.43 15.60
N THR A 374 -23.22 -10.26 16.65
CA THR A 374 -23.41 -9.78 18.02
C THR A 374 -22.07 -9.20 18.48
N VAL A 375 -21.95 -7.88 18.48
CA VAL A 375 -20.73 -7.20 18.95
C VAL A 375 -20.67 -7.31 20.46
N THR A 376 -19.76 -8.13 20.97
CA THR A 376 -19.38 -8.14 22.39
C THR A 376 -18.27 -7.12 22.59
N PRO A 377 -18.42 -6.06 23.42
CA PRO A 377 -17.36 -5.10 23.68
C PRO A 377 -16.24 -5.76 24.49
N GLY A 378 -14.99 -5.69 24.04
CA GLY A 378 -13.84 -5.93 24.90
C GLY A 378 -12.82 -7.00 24.49
N LYS A 379 -12.82 -7.50 23.24
CA LYS A 379 -11.69 -8.31 22.75
C LYS A 379 -11.18 -7.73 21.43
N SER A 380 -9.91 -7.33 21.41
CA SER A 380 -9.16 -7.09 20.19
C SER A 380 -9.26 -8.34 19.32
N THR A 381 -9.93 -8.24 18.19
CA THR A 381 -10.13 -9.36 17.26
C THR A 381 -8.85 -9.55 16.44
N SER A 382 -7.94 -10.36 16.95
CA SER A 382 -6.67 -10.72 16.31
C SER A 382 -6.80 -11.67 15.11
N GLU A 383 -8.01 -12.00 14.64
CA GLU A 383 -8.23 -12.92 13.52
C GLU A 383 -9.08 -12.36 12.36
N GLY A 384 -9.57 -11.15 12.47
CA GLY A 384 -10.35 -10.54 11.39
C GLY A 384 -9.87 -9.12 11.15
N GLY A 385 -9.33 -8.82 9.98
CA GLY A 385 -8.81 -7.51 9.63
C GLY A 385 -9.74 -6.35 9.99
N PHE A 386 -9.17 -5.15 10.13
CA PHE A 386 -9.90 -3.90 10.34
C PHE A 386 -10.63 -3.51 9.05
N THR A 387 -11.91 -3.18 9.15
CA THR A 387 -12.69 -2.58 8.05
C THR A 387 -13.03 -1.14 8.40
N CYS A 388 -13.21 -0.30 7.40
CA CYS A 388 -13.67 1.07 7.64
C CYS A 388 -15.05 1.06 8.30
N PRO A 389 -15.26 1.86 9.36
CA PRO A 389 -16.54 1.96 10.06
C PRO A 389 -17.64 2.61 9.22
#